data_c9dc2860b5a2298d42029f2bfb8b430e
#
_entry.id   c9dc2860b5a2298d42029f2bfb8b430e
#
_cell.length_a   1.000
_cell.length_b   1.000
_cell.length_c   1.000
_cell.angle_alpha   90.00
_cell.angle_beta   90.00
_cell.angle_gamma   90.00
#
_symmetry.space_group_name_H-M   'P 1'
#
loop_
_entity.id
_entity.type
_entity.pdbx_description
1 polymer ?
#
loop_
_entity_poly.entity_id
_entity_poly.type
_entity_poly.pdbx_seq_one_letter_code
_entity_poly.pdbx_strand_id
1 'polypeptide(L)'
;MAILREGGLDAGITVLRAVLAAAPENAGARLILARALIAEGQAEAGEAELRALADAELPLPAAVIELAGALNQRGAGAEAIEVLQQAVEKMPGETGLKINLGGLLASAKRLDKARRVLESAVAQAPEAPLAHYNLARVQRELGADEAAMWHFRQAVTLDPSLDQGWRNLGNALLDLGRVEEAFAAFHQGTLARRGLGSASSRDPQFFRTSASKLTHDIEQFRYLRQQGKLPEAFDETIAAYEQTLAELPAAESLSHIVDIPKHLLAALAPTYNRLSVCEPSPVRTPRAVNPRIDTASVAADYAQNAPGIAYVDDFLTQAALEELRRFCLESTVWFQYRYGNGYLGAFFDDGFASPLFYQISEELRTAMPEIFGSHTLRKLWAFKYDSRLSGIPMHADFAAVNVNFWITPDDSNLEPDSGGLEIWDKEAPADWDFSKYNTDEAAMRRFLSAQNARSVKIPYRCNRVVIFNSDLFHATGDLHFRPGYENRRVNITMLYGKRQNA
;
A
#
# COMPACT_ATOMS: atom_id res chain seq x y z
N MET A 1 19.11 27.76 -13.51
CA MET A 1 17.78 27.39 -12.98
C MET A 1 16.67 28.36 -13.42
N ALA A 2 16.83 29.69 -13.34
CA ALA A 2 15.83 30.64 -13.82
C ALA A 2 15.60 30.53 -15.34
N ILE A 3 16.65 30.50 -16.16
CA ILE A 3 16.60 30.38 -17.61
C ILE A 3 15.90 29.10 -18.09
N LEU A 4 16.03 27.98 -17.36
CA LEU A 4 15.33 26.73 -17.66
C LEU A 4 13.83 26.81 -17.39
N ARG A 5 13.37 27.74 -16.53
CA ARG A 5 11.95 27.94 -16.23
C ARG A 5 11.25 28.89 -17.23
N GLU A 6 11.97 29.84 -17.78
CA GLU A 6 11.40 30.90 -18.66
C GLU A 6 11.61 30.64 -20.15
N GLY A 7 12.70 29.98 -20.55
CA GLY A 7 13.08 29.78 -21.95
C GLY A 7 12.86 28.38 -22.53
N GLY A 8 12.36 27.45 -21.74
CA GLY A 8 12.28 26.02 -22.13
C GLY A 8 13.62 25.29 -22.02
N LEU A 9 13.59 23.95 -22.05
CA LEU A 9 14.77 23.10 -21.87
C LEU A 9 15.80 23.29 -22.98
N ASP A 10 15.40 23.42 -24.24
CA ASP A 10 16.30 23.61 -25.40
C ASP A 10 17.14 24.87 -25.29
N ALA A 11 16.52 26.02 -24.94
CA ALA A 11 17.23 27.26 -24.74
C ALA A 11 18.25 27.16 -23.58
N GLY A 12 17.85 26.49 -22.50
CA GLY A 12 18.72 26.22 -21.37
C GLY A 12 19.93 25.35 -21.74
N ILE A 13 19.73 24.27 -22.51
CA ILE A 13 20.80 23.41 -23.04
C ILE A 13 21.79 24.21 -23.89
N THR A 14 21.27 25.07 -24.76
CA THR A 14 22.11 25.95 -25.61
C THR A 14 22.99 26.86 -24.78
N VAL A 15 22.44 27.53 -23.77
CA VAL A 15 23.20 28.42 -22.86
C VAL A 15 24.25 27.62 -22.08
N LEU A 16 23.90 26.44 -21.55
CA LEU A 16 24.84 25.60 -20.79
C LEU A 16 26.01 25.11 -21.66
N ARG A 17 25.75 24.77 -22.92
CA ARG A 17 26.80 24.44 -23.90
C ARG A 17 27.73 25.62 -24.16
N ALA A 18 27.21 26.85 -24.29
CA ALA A 18 28.01 28.06 -24.45
C ALA A 18 28.87 28.35 -23.19
N VAL A 19 28.31 28.14 -21.97
CA VAL A 19 29.06 28.24 -20.71
C VAL A 19 30.20 27.27 -20.68
N LEU A 20 29.96 26.00 -21.06
CA LEU A 20 30.98 24.95 -21.07
C LEU A 20 32.02 25.14 -22.17
N ALA A 21 31.67 25.79 -23.27
CA ALA A 21 32.64 26.18 -24.29
C ALA A 21 33.64 27.23 -23.76
N ALA A 22 33.16 28.13 -22.89
CA ALA A 22 33.98 29.17 -22.26
C ALA A 22 34.74 28.66 -20.99
N ALA A 23 34.17 27.69 -20.27
CA ALA A 23 34.71 27.13 -19.04
C ALA A 23 34.43 25.59 -19.01
N PRO A 24 35.25 24.81 -19.73
CA PRO A 24 35.07 23.36 -19.86
C PRO A 24 35.11 22.59 -18.55
N GLU A 25 35.84 23.09 -17.53
CA GLU A 25 36.01 22.54 -16.20
C GLU A 25 34.83 22.86 -15.25
N ASN A 26 33.84 23.63 -15.68
CA ASN A 26 32.71 23.98 -14.81
C ASN A 26 31.80 22.75 -14.55
N ALA A 27 32.16 21.98 -13.52
CA ALA A 27 31.44 20.78 -13.11
C ALA A 27 29.94 21.02 -12.79
N GLY A 28 29.63 22.18 -12.20
CA GLY A 28 28.24 22.58 -11.89
C GLY A 28 27.40 22.80 -13.16
N ALA A 29 27.95 23.51 -14.16
CA ALA A 29 27.27 23.70 -15.44
C ALA A 29 27.09 22.38 -16.19
N ARG A 30 28.09 21.50 -16.17
CA ARG A 30 28.07 20.17 -16.78
C ARG A 30 26.99 19.28 -16.14
N LEU A 31 26.89 19.27 -14.79
CA LEU A 31 25.84 18.52 -14.10
C LEU A 31 24.42 19.03 -14.46
N ILE A 32 24.25 20.35 -14.54
CA ILE A 32 22.95 20.93 -14.93
C ILE A 32 22.63 20.58 -16.40
N LEU A 33 23.62 20.58 -17.29
CA LEU A 33 23.46 20.18 -18.69
C LEU A 33 23.03 18.70 -18.78
N ALA A 34 23.68 17.82 -18.05
CA ALA A 34 23.32 16.40 -17.99
C ALA A 34 21.87 16.18 -17.61
N ARG A 35 21.42 16.87 -16.55
CA ARG A 35 20.01 16.82 -16.08
C ARG A 35 19.03 17.35 -17.11
N ALA A 36 19.37 18.44 -17.79
CA ALA A 36 18.55 19.04 -18.84
C ALA A 36 18.41 18.09 -20.04
N LEU A 37 19.52 17.49 -20.48
CA LEU A 37 19.53 16.49 -21.56
C LEU A 37 18.66 15.28 -21.25
N ILE A 38 18.79 14.73 -20.04
CA ILE A 38 17.95 13.60 -19.60
C ILE A 38 16.47 13.99 -19.58
N ALA A 39 16.13 15.18 -19.08
CA ALA A 39 14.76 15.69 -19.03
C ALA A 39 14.16 15.92 -20.44
N GLU A 40 14.99 16.24 -21.44
CA GLU A 40 14.60 16.39 -22.85
C GLU A 40 14.51 15.05 -23.60
N GLY A 41 14.78 13.93 -22.92
CA GLY A 41 14.78 12.61 -23.53
C GLY A 41 16.10 12.21 -24.22
N GLN A 42 17.14 13.05 -24.13
CA GLN A 42 18.49 12.79 -24.66
C GLN A 42 19.33 12.02 -23.61
N ALA A 43 18.86 10.86 -23.18
CA ALA A 43 19.42 10.13 -22.06
C ALA A 43 20.89 9.75 -22.23
N GLU A 44 21.29 9.30 -23.43
CA GLU A 44 22.69 8.93 -23.73
C GLU A 44 23.65 10.13 -23.66
N ALA A 45 23.23 11.29 -24.19
CA ALA A 45 24.03 12.50 -24.10
C ALA A 45 24.16 12.99 -22.66
N GLY A 46 23.09 12.93 -21.88
CA GLY A 46 23.11 13.26 -20.46
C GLY A 46 24.00 12.32 -19.64
N GLU A 47 23.94 11.02 -19.92
CA GLU A 47 24.81 10.01 -19.29
C GLU A 47 26.29 10.28 -19.62
N ALA A 48 26.63 10.65 -20.85
CA ALA A 48 27.99 10.97 -21.23
C ALA A 48 28.56 12.16 -20.42
N GLU A 49 27.76 13.20 -20.17
CA GLU A 49 28.15 14.32 -19.32
C GLU A 49 28.31 13.92 -17.84
N LEU A 50 27.45 13.05 -17.32
CA LEU A 50 27.57 12.48 -15.95
C LEU A 50 28.84 11.62 -15.83
N ARG A 51 29.15 10.82 -16.84
CA ARG A 51 30.33 9.97 -16.89
C ARG A 51 31.62 10.81 -16.88
N ALA A 52 31.67 11.87 -17.67
CA ALA A 52 32.82 12.79 -17.65
C ALA A 52 33.08 13.40 -16.27
N LEU A 53 32.02 13.63 -15.46
CA LEU A 53 32.15 14.10 -14.07
C LEU A 53 32.51 12.99 -13.09
N ALA A 54 32.08 11.77 -13.35
CA ALA A 54 32.37 10.61 -12.51
C ALA A 54 33.81 10.08 -12.71
N ASP A 55 34.32 10.17 -13.94
CA ASP A 55 35.66 9.71 -14.31
C ASP A 55 36.79 10.73 -14.00
N ALA A 56 36.42 11.94 -13.59
CA ALA A 56 37.37 12.97 -13.21
C ALA A 56 38.33 12.49 -12.10
N GLU A 57 39.53 13.10 -12.00
CA GLU A 57 40.47 12.78 -10.95
C GLU A 57 39.86 12.96 -9.56
N LEU A 58 39.10 14.04 -9.37
CA LEU A 58 38.22 14.27 -8.23
C LEU A 58 36.75 14.23 -8.69
N PRO A 59 36.05 13.08 -8.61
CA PRO A 59 34.69 12.95 -9.05
C PRO A 59 33.72 13.85 -8.30
N LEU A 60 32.67 14.31 -8.98
CA LEU A 60 31.54 15.01 -8.31
C LEU A 60 30.57 13.99 -7.73
N PRO A 61 30.41 13.86 -6.39
CA PRO A 61 29.56 12.83 -5.78
C PRO A 61 28.13 12.81 -6.32
N ALA A 62 27.52 13.98 -6.54
CA ALA A 62 26.18 14.09 -7.11
C ALA A 62 26.08 13.49 -8.53
N ALA A 63 27.08 13.72 -9.37
CA ALA A 63 27.12 13.16 -10.72
C ALA A 63 27.29 11.64 -10.72
N VAL A 64 28.12 11.12 -9.83
CA VAL A 64 28.31 9.66 -9.63
C VAL A 64 26.99 8.99 -9.22
N ILE A 65 26.28 9.59 -8.27
CA ILE A 65 24.98 9.07 -7.80
C ILE A 65 23.94 9.08 -8.93
N GLU A 66 23.86 10.16 -9.69
CA GLU A 66 22.94 10.30 -10.82
C GLU A 66 23.28 9.34 -11.96
N LEU A 67 24.57 9.18 -12.27
CA LEU A 67 25.04 8.18 -13.24
C LEU A 67 24.64 6.77 -12.83
N ALA A 68 24.93 6.41 -11.58
CA ALA A 68 24.54 5.09 -11.06
C ALA A 68 23.02 4.86 -11.09
N GLY A 69 22.24 5.90 -10.81
CA GLY A 69 20.78 5.87 -10.94
C GLY A 69 20.33 5.63 -12.37
N ALA A 70 20.88 6.35 -13.35
CA ALA A 70 20.57 6.19 -14.77
C ALA A 70 20.96 4.80 -15.30
N LEU A 71 22.14 4.32 -14.95
CA LEU A 71 22.63 2.98 -15.27
C LEU A 71 21.69 1.89 -14.72
N ASN A 72 21.29 2.01 -13.47
CA ASN A 72 20.36 1.06 -12.84
C ASN A 72 18.99 1.05 -13.50
N GLN A 73 18.45 2.21 -13.87
CA GLN A 73 17.14 2.32 -14.55
C GLN A 73 17.14 1.64 -15.93
N ARG A 74 18.25 1.68 -16.67
CA ARG A 74 18.36 0.97 -17.95
C ARG A 74 18.78 -0.52 -17.81
N GLY A 75 18.84 -1.03 -16.57
CA GLY A 75 19.19 -2.44 -16.31
C GLY A 75 20.69 -2.74 -16.18
N ALA A 76 21.57 -1.74 -16.25
CA ALA A 76 23.02 -1.88 -16.10
C ALA A 76 23.46 -1.81 -14.61
N GLY A 77 22.77 -2.53 -13.71
CA GLY A 77 23.01 -2.46 -12.27
C GLY A 77 24.40 -2.91 -11.84
N ALA A 78 25.05 -3.82 -12.57
CA ALA A 78 26.44 -4.24 -12.30
C ALA A 78 27.41 -3.08 -12.51
N GLU A 79 27.28 -2.35 -13.61
CA GLU A 79 28.08 -1.17 -13.94
C GLU A 79 27.82 -0.03 -12.92
N ALA A 80 26.56 0.19 -12.53
CA ALA A 80 26.21 1.17 -11.50
C ALA A 80 26.92 0.90 -10.15
N ILE A 81 26.99 -0.36 -9.75
CA ILE A 81 27.74 -0.78 -8.54
C ILE A 81 29.23 -0.50 -8.70
N GLU A 82 29.80 -0.81 -9.85
CA GLU A 82 31.23 -0.61 -10.12
C GLU A 82 31.62 0.89 -10.06
N VAL A 83 30.83 1.75 -10.71
CA VAL A 83 31.00 3.21 -10.67
C VAL A 83 30.96 3.74 -9.23
N LEU A 84 30.00 3.29 -8.42
CA LEU A 84 29.92 3.71 -7.02
C LEU A 84 31.06 3.13 -6.16
N GLN A 85 31.51 1.90 -6.41
CA GLN A 85 32.65 1.31 -5.68
C GLN A 85 33.94 2.12 -5.90
N GLN A 86 34.23 2.43 -7.15
CA GLN A 86 35.41 3.25 -7.51
C GLN A 86 35.35 4.65 -6.88
N ALA A 87 34.15 5.26 -6.87
CA ALA A 87 33.97 6.57 -6.25
C ALA A 87 34.09 6.52 -4.72
N VAL A 88 33.61 5.47 -4.06
CA VAL A 88 33.80 5.28 -2.59
C VAL A 88 35.26 5.07 -2.23
N GLU A 89 36.02 4.38 -3.08
CA GLU A 89 37.48 4.23 -2.88
C GLU A 89 38.22 5.56 -2.98
N LYS A 90 37.87 6.40 -3.95
CA LYS A 90 38.45 7.75 -4.11
C LYS A 90 38.01 8.74 -3.02
N MET A 91 36.78 8.61 -2.55
CA MET A 91 36.12 9.55 -1.62
C MET A 91 35.47 8.82 -0.44
N PRO A 92 36.24 8.19 0.44
CA PRO A 92 35.72 7.35 1.54
C PRO A 92 34.91 8.16 2.58
N GLY A 93 35.05 9.50 2.57
CA GLY A 93 34.31 10.43 3.43
C GLY A 93 32.90 10.73 2.94
N GLU A 94 32.56 10.41 1.70
CA GLU A 94 31.27 10.75 1.10
C GLU A 94 30.19 9.71 1.44
N THR A 95 29.46 9.93 2.51
CA THR A 95 28.41 9.01 3.01
C THR A 95 27.31 8.76 1.98
N GLY A 96 26.95 9.76 1.17
CA GLY A 96 25.95 9.62 0.12
C GLY A 96 26.30 8.54 -0.91
N LEU A 97 27.58 8.39 -1.26
CA LEU A 97 28.04 7.33 -2.17
C LEU A 97 27.86 5.94 -1.54
N LYS A 98 28.21 5.79 -0.25
CA LYS A 98 28.04 4.53 0.49
C LYS A 98 26.57 4.13 0.61
N ILE A 99 25.68 5.09 0.88
CA ILE A 99 24.22 4.84 0.98
C ILE A 99 23.68 4.30 -0.35
N ASN A 100 24.06 4.92 -1.47
CA ASN A 100 23.61 4.50 -2.79
C ASN A 100 24.24 3.16 -3.19
N LEU A 101 25.53 2.94 -2.94
CA LEU A 101 26.21 1.66 -3.16
C LEU A 101 25.54 0.53 -2.36
N GLY A 102 25.26 0.77 -1.08
CA GLY A 102 24.57 -0.19 -0.22
C GLY A 102 23.18 -0.55 -0.74
N GLY A 103 22.43 0.44 -1.22
CA GLY A 103 21.10 0.23 -1.82
C GLY A 103 21.16 -0.62 -3.09
N LEU A 104 22.10 -0.36 -4.00
CA LEU A 104 22.29 -1.15 -5.23
C LEU A 104 22.79 -2.57 -4.93
N LEU A 105 23.72 -2.73 -4.00
CA LEU A 105 24.19 -4.05 -3.55
C LEU A 105 23.05 -4.89 -2.97
N ALA A 106 22.16 -4.28 -2.19
CA ALA A 106 20.97 -4.94 -1.65
C ALA A 106 20.02 -5.38 -2.77
N SER A 107 19.76 -4.52 -3.76
CA SER A 107 18.93 -4.86 -4.93
C SER A 107 19.53 -6.00 -5.76
N ALA A 108 20.87 -6.06 -5.82
CA ALA A 108 21.61 -7.16 -6.47
C ALA A 108 21.75 -8.41 -5.57
N LYS A 109 21.05 -8.49 -4.43
CA LYS A 109 21.10 -9.58 -3.44
C LYS A 109 22.51 -9.87 -2.87
N ARG A 110 23.42 -8.89 -2.93
CA ARG A 110 24.75 -8.95 -2.32
C ARG A 110 24.68 -8.46 -0.87
N LEU A 111 23.84 -9.10 -0.05
CA LEU A 111 23.38 -8.59 1.25
C LEU A 111 24.50 -8.34 2.25
N ASP A 112 25.49 -9.25 2.37
CA ASP A 112 26.62 -9.07 3.30
C ASP A 112 27.52 -7.90 2.93
N LYS A 113 27.71 -7.65 1.62
CA LYS A 113 28.47 -6.47 1.17
C LYS A 113 27.69 -5.20 1.42
N ALA A 114 26.37 -5.20 1.12
CA ALA A 114 25.48 -4.08 1.39
C ALA A 114 25.49 -3.73 2.88
N ARG A 115 25.36 -4.71 3.77
CA ARG A 115 25.39 -4.52 5.23
C ARG A 115 26.68 -3.80 5.68
N ARG A 116 27.85 -4.31 5.29
CA ARG A 116 29.14 -3.70 5.70
C ARG A 116 29.28 -2.26 5.22
N VAL A 117 28.88 -1.96 3.99
CA VAL A 117 28.95 -0.60 3.44
C VAL A 117 27.99 0.33 4.18
N LEU A 118 26.77 -0.13 4.47
CA LEU A 118 25.75 0.67 5.17
C LEU A 118 26.07 0.83 6.66
N GLU A 119 26.65 -0.16 7.34
CA GLU A 119 27.19 -0.03 8.71
C GLU A 119 28.27 1.06 8.76
N SER A 120 29.18 1.08 7.77
CA SER A 120 30.18 2.16 7.64
C SER A 120 29.53 3.53 7.39
N ALA A 121 28.43 3.59 6.59
CA ALA A 121 27.71 4.83 6.34
C ALA A 121 27.03 5.36 7.63
N VAL A 122 26.37 4.49 8.38
CA VAL A 122 25.72 4.83 9.67
C VAL A 122 26.75 5.26 10.72
N ALA A 123 27.90 4.57 10.79
CA ALA A 123 28.95 4.96 11.72
C ALA A 123 29.55 6.34 11.40
N GLN A 124 29.61 6.72 10.13
CA GLN A 124 30.12 7.99 9.67
C GLN A 124 29.11 9.13 9.79
N ALA A 125 27.85 8.87 9.53
CA ALA A 125 26.74 9.84 9.61
C ALA A 125 25.53 9.20 10.32
N PRO A 126 25.55 9.13 11.66
CA PRO A 126 24.46 8.52 12.43
C PRO A 126 23.13 9.30 12.35
N GLU A 127 23.16 10.53 11.84
CA GLU A 127 21.99 11.37 11.59
C GLU A 127 21.41 11.22 10.16
N ALA A 128 21.98 10.33 9.33
CA ALA A 128 21.50 10.12 7.96
C ALA A 128 20.33 9.14 7.92
N PRO A 129 19.06 9.58 7.71
CA PRO A 129 17.89 8.70 7.76
C PRO A 129 17.93 7.60 6.70
N LEU A 130 18.42 7.90 5.48
CA LEU A 130 18.51 6.91 4.40
C LEU A 130 19.58 5.84 4.65
N ALA A 131 20.64 6.13 5.41
CA ALA A 131 21.61 5.13 5.82
C ALA A 131 20.96 4.09 6.74
N HIS A 132 20.25 4.55 7.76
CA HIS A 132 19.46 3.69 8.65
C HIS A 132 18.39 2.91 7.89
N TYR A 133 17.63 3.56 7.03
CA TYR A 133 16.57 2.92 6.25
C TYR A 133 17.11 1.78 5.37
N ASN A 134 18.19 2.01 4.63
CA ASN A 134 18.77 1.00 3.76
C ASN A 134 19.41 -0.14 4.55
N LEU A 135 20.06 0.15 5.68
CA LEU A 135 20.62 -0.88 6.57
C LEU A 135 19.52 -1.77 7.15
N ALA A 136 18.42 -1.17 7.60
CA ALA A 136 17.27 -1.89 8.11
C ALA A 136 16.68 -2.86 7.07
N ARG A 137 16.54 -2.42 5.82
CA ARG A 137 16.07 -3.28 4.72
C ARG A 137 16.95 -4.50 4.52
N VAL A 138 18.27 -4.29 4.54
CA VAL A 138 19.26 -5.38 4.40
C VAL A 138 19.20 -6.33 5.59
N GLN A 139 19.14 -5.81 6.81
CA GLN A 139 19.03 -6.62 8.03
C GLN A 139 17.78 -7.49 8.04
N ARG A 140 16.64 -6.94 7.59
CA ARG A 140 15.39 -7.69 7.48
C ARG A 140 15.50 -8.84 6.47
N GLU A 141 16.14 -8.61 5.32
CA GLU A 141 16.39 -9.68 4.34
C GLU A 141 17.35 -10.76 4.86
N LEU A 142 18.23 -10.40 5.82
CA LEU A 142 19.13 -11.33 6.51
C LEU A 142 18.46 -12.02 7.72
N GLY A 143 17.20 -11.72 8.04
CA GLY A 143 16.47 -12.28 9.19
C GLY A 143 16.87 -11.64 10.53
N ALA A 144 17.54 -10.50 10.54
CA ALA A 144 17.90 -9.75 11.75
C ALA A 144 16.78 -8.75 12.12
N ASP A 145 15.59 -9.27 12.42
CA ASP A 145 14.35 -8.49 12.52
C ASP A 145 14.39 -7.41 13.61
N GLU A 146 14.94 -7.68 14.80
CA GLU A 146 15.06 -6.69 15.88
C GLU A 146 16.00 -5.54 15.50
N ALA A 147 17.12 -5.84 14.87
CA ALA A 147 18.06 -4.83 14.40
C ALA A 147 17.43 -3.99 13.28
N ALA A 148 16.74 -4.63 12.36
CA ALA A 148 16.00 -3.95 11.29
C ALA A 148 14.94 -2.99 11.85
N MET A 149 14.12 -3.44 12.79
CA MET A 149 13.12 -2.64 13.48
C MET A 149 13.74 -1.41 14.14
N TRP A 150 14.88 -1.59 14.84
CA TRP A 150 15.60 -0.49 15.49
C TRP A 150 16.05 0.56 14.48
N HIS A 151 16.69 0.14 13.37
CA HIS A 151 17.16 1.05 12.34
C HIS A 151 16.00 1.71 11.55
N PHE A 152 14.89 1.03 11.28
CA PHE A 152 13.70 1.68 10.72
C PHE A 152 13.17 2.77 11.67
N ARG A 153 13.14 2.52 12.99
CA ARG A 153 12.72 3.51 13.99
C ARG A 153 13.64 4.73 13.99
N GLN A 154 14.98 4.53 13.91
CA GLN A 154 15.92 5.63 13.77
C GLN A 154 15.64 6.44 12.50
N ALA A 155 15.47 5.79 11.36
CA ALA A 155 15.21 6.46 10.09
C ALA A 155 13.99 7.40 10.16
N VAL A 156 12.86 6.93 10.70
CA VAL A 156 11.63 7.73 10.79
C VAL A 156 11.65 8.76 11.92
N THR A 157 12.49 8.59 12.92
CA THR A 157 12.72 9.60 13.97
C THR A 157 13.53 10.77 13.39
N LEU A 158 14.54 10.47 12.56
CA LEU A 158 15.38 11.46 11.89
C LEU A 158 14.65 12.17 10.74
N ASP A 159 13.82 11.44 10.00
CA ASP A 159 12.95 11.98 8.94
C ASP A 159 11.52 11.43 9.05
N PRO A 160 10.63 12.12 9.77
CA PRO A 160 9.22 11.71 9.90
C PRO A 160 8.44 11.74 8.57
N SER A 161 8.96 12.40 7.53
CA SER A 161 8.32 12.43 6.21
C SER A 161 8.59 11.17 5.37
N LEU A 162 9.47 10.29 5.83
CA LEU A 162 9.84 9.04 5.16
C LEU A 162 8.71 7.99 5.30
N ASP A 163 7.67 8.10 4.48
CA ASP A 163 6.49 7.23 4.51
C ASP A 163 6.83 5.74 4.35
N GLN A 164 7.77 5.41 3.47
CA GLN A 164 8.26 4.04 3.29
C GLN A 164 8.98 3.52 4.54
N GLY A 165 9.67 4.39 5.27
CA GLY A 165 10.30 4.06 6.55
C GLY A 165 9.26 3.62 7.59
N TRP A 166 8.20 4.38 7.75
CA TRP A 166 7.08 4.04 8.62
C TRP A 166 6.40 2.73 8.25
N ARG A 167 6.13 2.51 6.95
CA ARG A 167 5.54 1.27 6.46
C ARG A 167 6.42 0.06 6.74
N ASN A 168 7.73 0.18 6.49
CA ASN A 168 8.68 -0.90 6.76
C ASN A 168 8.87 -1.15 8.26
N LEU A 169 8.83 -0.10 9.10
CA LEU A 169 8.79 -0.23 10.56
C LEU A 169 7.55 -1.02 11.00
N GLY A 170 6.37 -0.65 10.48
CA GLY A 170 5.13 -1.38 10.78
C GLY A 170 5.20 -2.85 10.40
N ASN A 171 5.73 -3.17 9.22
CA ASN A 171 5.90 -4.56 8.80
C ASN A 171 6.91 -5.32 9.69
N ALA A 172 8.05 -4.71 10.07
CA ALA A 172 9.01 -5.32 10.99
C ALA A 172 8.40 -5.57 12.38
N LEU A 173 7.59 -4.64 12.88
CA LEU A 173 6.85 -4.80 14.13
C LEU A 173 5.84 -5.95 14.06
N LEU A 174 5.14 -6.14 12.92
CA LEU A 174 4.28 -7.30 12.70
C LEU A 174 5.04 -8.61 12.68
N ASP A 175 6.22 -8.63 12.04
CA ASP A 175 7.08 -9.82 12.00
C ASP A 175 7.50 -10.24 13.42
N LEU A 176 7.69 -9.26 14.30
CA LEU A 176 7.99 -9.45 15.73
C LEU A 176 6.75 -9.65 16.62
N GLY A 177 5.54 -9.68 16.06
CA GLY A 177 4.30 -9.82 16.83
C GLY A 177 3.88 -8.57 17.61
N ARG A 178 4.53 -7.42 17.40
CA ARG A 178 4.26 -6.13 18.07
C ARG A 178 3.13 -5.37 17.33
N VAL A 179 1.95 -5.98 17.29
CA VAL A 179 0.84 -5.56 16.42
C VAL A 179 0.36 -4.16 16.73
N GLU A 180 0.19 -3.78 18.02
CA GLU A 180 -0.27 -2.44 18.40
C GLU A 180 0.66 -1.33 17.92
N GLU A 181 1.97 -1.54 18.07
CA GLU A 181 2.97 -0.58 17.59
C GLU A 181 3.00 -0.49 16.06
N ALA A 182 2.73 -1.61 15.38
CA ALA A 182 2.62 -1.62 13.92
C ALA A 182 1.46 -0.74 13.44
N PHE A 183 0.28 -0.78 14.11
CA PHE A 183 -0.84 0.12 13.80
C PHE A 183 -0.44 1.60 13.93
N ALA A 184 0.28 1.96 15.00
CA ALA A 184 0.76 3.32 15.19
C ALA A 184 1.74 3.74 14.09
N ALA A 185 2.68 2.85 13.71
CA ALA A 185 3.64 3.12 12.63
C ALA A 185 2.94 3.30 11.26
N PHE A 186 1.98 2.47 10.92
CA PHE A 186 1.22 2.59 9.68
C PHE A 186 0.39 3.89 9.64
N HIS A 187 -0.20 4.29 10.76
CA HIS A 187 -0.91 5.56 10.84
C HIS A 187 0.03 6.74 10.55
N GLN A 188 1.22 6.78 11.15
CA GLN A 188 2.22 7.82 10.88
C GLN A 188 2.68 7.80 9.41
N GLY A 189 2.89 6.63 8.83
CA GLY A 189 3.23 6.49 7.40
C GLY A 189 2.14 7.03 6.48
N THR A 190 0.88 6.81 6.83
CA THR A 190 -0.27 7.38 6.10
C THR A 190 -0.29 8.91 6.20
N LEU A 191 -0.07 9.48 7.38
CA LEU A 191 0.01 10.93 7.55
C LEU A 191 1.17 11.52 6.74
N ALA A 192 2.34 10.88 6.74
CA ALA A 192 3.50 11.32 5.97
C ALA A 192 3.22 11.32 4.45
N ARG A 193 2.53 10.32 3.93
CA ARG A 193 2.25 10.16 2.50
C ARG A 193 1.02 10.92 2.03
N ARG A 194 -0.07 10.89 2.81
CA ARG A 194 -1.42 11.31 2.40
C ARG A 194 -1.99 12.45 3.22
N GLY A 195 -1.29 12.90 4.26
CA GLY A 195 -1.73 14.03 5.08
C GLY A 195 -1.86 15.30 4.24
N LEU A 196 -2.75 16.20 4.66
CA LEU A 196 -2.89 17.52 4.06
C LEU A 196 -1.55 18.27 4.17
N GLY A 197 -1.08 18.82 3.06
CA GLY A 197 0.21 19.51 3.00
C GLY A 197 1.43 18.60 2.81
N SER A 198 1.28 17.28 2.70
CA SER A 198 2.37 16.39 2.31
C SER A 198 2.87 16.77 0.91
N ALA A 199 4.19 16.62 0.68
CA ALA A 199 4.80 16.96 -0.60
C ALA A 199 4.09 16.25 -1.77
N SER A 200 4.04 16.92 -2.93
CA SER A 200 3.46 16.36 -4.15
C SER A 200 4.19 15.06 -4.49
N SER A 201 3.51 13.93 -4.40
CA SER A 201 4.06 12.64 -4.74
C SER A 201 4.14 12.48 -6.25
N ARG A 202 5.22 11.86 -6.75
CA ARG A 202 5.32 11.40 -8.15
C ARG A 202 4.58 10.08 -8.38
N ASP A 203 3.93 9.54 -7.36
CA ASP A 203 3.18 8.30 -7.45
C ASP A 203 1.96 8.49 -8.37
N PRO A 204 1.80 7.65 -9.39
CA PRO A 204 0.65 7.66 -10.30
C PRO A 204 -0.72 7.71 -9.62
N GLN A 205 -0.83 7.24 -8.39
CA GLN A 205 -2.09 7.28 -7.63
C GLN A 205 -2.63 8.69 -7.39
N PHE A 206 -1.80 9.74 -7.51
CA PHE A 206 -2.23 11.13 -7.31
C PHE A 206 -2.63 11.87 -8.58
N PHE A 207 -2.44 11.26 -9.77
CA PHE A 207 -2.79 11.87 -11.05
C PHE A 207 -3.50 10.91 -12.03
N ARG A 208 -3.83 9.71 -11.57
CA ARG A 208 -4.67 8.74 -12.30
C ARG A 208 -5.90 8.42 -11.49
N THR A 209 -7.00 8.08 -12.17
CA THR A 209 -8.29 7.80 -11.54
C THR A 209 -9.11 6.79 -12.34
N SER A 210 -10.31 6.47 -11.85
CA SER A 210 -11.36 5.76 -12.58
C SER A 210 -12.71 6.40 -12.28
N ALA A 211 -13.71 6.14 -13.11
CA ALA A 211 -15.05 6.65 -12.87
C ALA A 211 -15.63 6.16 -11.52
N SER A 212 -15.39 4.88 -11.16
CA SER A 212 -15.82 4.33 -9.87
C SER A 212 -15.18 5.03 -8.67
N LYS A 213 -13.88 5.41 -8.78
CA LYS A 213 -13.19 6.17 -7.72
C LYS A 213 -13.77 7.55 -7.52
N LEU A 214 -13.91 8.32 -8.61
CA LEU A 214 -14.47 9.68 -8.52
C LEU A 214 -15.92 9.66 -8.04
N THR A 215 -16.75 8.74 -8.53
CA THR A 215 -18.13 8.60 -8.06
C THR A 215 -18.20 8.35 -6.56
N HIS A 216 -17.36 7.43 -6.06
CA HIS A 216 -17.28 7.15 -4.62
C HIS A 216 -16.86 8.40 -3.83
N ASP A 217 -15.83 9.10 -4.26
CA ASP A 217 -15.31 10.26 -3.52
C ASP A 217 -16.32 11.41 -3.50
N ILE A 218 -17.02 11.66 -4.63
CA ILE A 218 -18.12 12.64 -4.68
C ILE A 218 -19.23 12.26 -3.68
N GLU A 219 -19.67 11.00 -3.68
CA GLU A 219 -20.68 10.51 -2.75
C GLU A 219 -20.23 10.65 -1.29
N GLN A 220 -18.98 10.28 -0.98
CA GLN A 220 -18.40 10.42 0.36
C GLN A 220 -18.33 11.87 0.80
N PHE A 221 -17.84 12.77 -0.05
CA PHE A 221 -17.75 14.19 0.28
C PHE A 221 -19.13 14.83 0.49
N ARG A 222 -20.13 14.48 -0.32
CA ARG A 222 -21.52 14.91 -0.13
C ARG A 222 -22.09 14.40 1.20
N TYR A 223 -21.85 13.13 1.52
CA TYR A 223 -22.23 12.55 2.81
C TYR A 223 -21.57 13.30 3.97
N LEU A 224 -20.25 13.53 3.93
CA LEU A 224 -19.51 14.27 4.96
C LEU A 224 -19.98 15.72 5.10
N ARG A 225 -20.36 16.37 4.01
CA ARG A 225 -20.98 17.70 4.01
C ARG A 225 -22.32 17.68 4.76
N GLN A 226 -23.19 16.70 4.47
CA GLN A 226 -24.47 16.52 5.13
C GLN A 226 -24.32 16.24 6.63
N GLN A 227 -23.28 15.53 7.02
CA GLN A 227 -22.95 15.26 8.42
C GLN A 227 -22.23 16.44 9.12
N GLY A 228 -21.98 17.56 8.44
CA GLY A 228 -21.28 18.71 8.99
C GLY A 228 -19.77 18.48 9.25
N LYS A 229 -19.19 17.44 8.67
CA LYS A 229 -17.77 17.08 8.81
C LYS A 229 -16.85 17.86 7.85
N LEU A 230 -17.39 18.44 6.80
CA LEU A 230 -16.68 19.28 5.84
C LEU A 230 -17.32 20.67 5.78
N PRO A 231 -16.52 21.76 5.65
CA PRO A 231 -17.03 23.14 5.55
C PRO A 231 -17.73 23.37 4.19
N GLU A 232 -18.58 24.41 4.11
CA GLU A 232 -19.29 24.76 2.86
C GLU A 232 -18.36 25.03 1.67
N ALA A 233 -17.19 25.63 1.91
CA ALA A 233 -16.18 25.84 0.88
C ALA A 233 -15.74 24.55 0.18
N PHE A 234 -16.03 23.37 0.75
CA PHE A 234 -15.73 22.08 0.13
C PHE A 234 -16.65 21.76 -1.07
N ASP A 235 -17.74 22.50 -1.25
CA ASP A 235 -18.65 22.34 -2.40
C ASP A 235 -17.94 22.66 -3.72
N GLU A 236 -16.95 23.58 -3.73
CA GLU A 236 -16.08 23.84 -4.89
C GLU A 236 -15.21 22.63 -5.22
N THR A 237 -14.71 21.92 -4.20
CA THR A 237 -13.97 20.67 -4.37
C THR A 237 -14.84 19.60 -5.00
N ILE A 238 -16.06 19.41 -4.48
CA ILE A 238 -17.03 18.44 -5.03
C ILE A 238 -17.32 18.76 -6.50
N ALA A 239 -17.55 20.03 -6.85
CA ALA A 239 -17.79 20.45 -8.23
C ALA A 239 -16.59 20.14 -9.15
N ALA A 240 -15.35 20.31 -8.68
CA ALA A 240 -14.15 19.94 -9.44
C ALA A 240 -14.07 18.42 -9.70
N TYR A 241 -14.48 17.58 -8.73
CA TYR A 241 -14.55 16.13 -8.91
C TYR A 241 -15.63 15.74 -9.91
N GLU A 242 -16.79 16.38 -9.86
CA GLU A 242 -17.91 16.18 -10.81
C GLU A 242 -17.51 16.58 -12.23
N GLN A 243 -16.85 17.72 -12.38
CA GLN A 243 -16.30 18.15 -13.65
C GLN A 243 -15.28 17.15 -14.18
N THR A 244 -14.37 16.68 -13.33
CA THR A 244 -13.37 15.67 -13.71
C THR A 244 -14.06 14.39 -14.17
N LEU A 245 -15.08 13.90 -13.44
CA LEU A 245 -15.84 12.72 -13.83
C LEU A 245 -16.53 12.87 -15.19
N ALA A 246 -17.09 14.05 -15.47
CA ALA A 246 -17.74 14.36 -16.73
C ALA A 246 -16.77 14.46 -17.92
N GLU A 247 -15.53 14.83 -17.68
CA GLU A 247 -14.48 14.98 -18.70
C GLU A 247 -13.63 13.70 -18.89
N LEU A 248 -13.86 12.64 -18.09
CA LEU A 248 -13.13 11.39 -18.30
C LEU A 248 -13.43 10.81 -19.69
N PRO A 249 -12.43 10.22 -20.35
CA PRO A 249 -12.65 9.50 -21.61
C PRO A 249 -13.73 8.42 -21.43
N ALA A 250 -14.55 8.22 -22.46
CA ALA A 250 -15.47 7.08 -22.50
C ALA A 250 -14.68 5.77 -22.34
N ALA A 251 -15.05 4.97 -21.35
CA ALA A 251 -14.32 3.74 -21.01
C ALA A 251 -15.26 2.54 -21.07
N GLU A 252 -14.68 1.38 -21.39
CA GLU A 252 -15.40 0.10 -21.47
C GLU A 252 -15.97 -0.34 -20.12
N SER A 253 -15.36 0.12 -19.02
CA SER A 253 -15.82 -0.17 -17.67
C SER A 253 -15.61 1.00 -16.71
N LEU A 254 -16.40 1.05 -15.63
CA LEU A 254 -16.27 2.05 -14.56
C LEU A 254 -14.94 1.99 -13.81
N SER A 255 -14.23 0.85 -13.89
CA SER A 255 -12.94 0.62 -13.25
C SER A 255 -11.74 0.92 -14.14
N HIS A 256 -11.96 1.30 -15.42
CA HIS A 256 -10.87 1.65 -16.32
C HIS A 256 -10.05 2.83 -15.76
N ILE A 257 -8.73 2.66 -15.71
CA ILE A 257 -7.82 3.65 -15.12
C ILE A 257 -7.31 4.60 -16.20
N VAL A 258 -7.55 5.87 -16.00
CA VAL A 258 -7.17 6.96 -16.91
C VAL A 258 -6.37 8.03 -16.17
N ASP A 259 -5.64 8.85 -16.92
CA ASP A 259 -5.01 10.04 -16.36
C ASP A 259 -6.06 11.13 -16.10
N ILE A 260 -5.92 11.85 -14.97
CA ILE A 260 -6.72 13.02 -14.67
C ILE A 260 -6.34 14.12 -15.68
N PRO A 261 -7.32 14.82 -16.30
CA PRO A 261 -7.03 15.93 -17.22
C PRO A 261 -6.10 16.96 -16.58
N LYS A 262 -5.02 17.34 -17.27
CA LYS A 262 -3.94 18.18 -16.71
C LYS A 262 -4.43 19.48 -16.11
N HIS A 263 -5.44 20.13 -16.73
CA HIS A 263 -5.98 21.41 -16.26
C HIS A 263 -6.81 21.28 -14.97
N LEU A 264 -7.27 20.07 -14.62
CA LEU A 264 -8.03 19.78 -13.39
C LEU A 264 -7.15 19.27 -12.24
N LEU A 265 -5.91 18.85 -12.51
CA LEU A 265 -5.01 18.32 -11.49
C LEU A 265 -4.80 19.29 -10.33
N ALA A 266 -4.67 20.58 -10.59
CA ALA A 266 -4.44 21.59 -9.55
C ALA A 266 -5.63 21.71 -8.58
N ALA A 267 -6.85 21.55 -9.07
CA ALA A 267 -8.07 21.61 -8.26
C ALA A 267 -8.24 20.34 -7.38
N LEU A 268 -7.84 19.18 -7.91
CA LEU A 268 -7.96 17.91 -7.18
C LEU A 268 -6.79 17.64 -6.21
N ALA A 269 -5.59 18.12 -6.53
CA ALA A 269 -4.36 17.82 -5.80
C ALA A 269 -4.42 18.00 -4.27
N PRO A 270 -5.15 19.00 -3.71
CA PRO A 270 -5.25 19.16 -2.25
C PRO A 270 -5.97 18.01 -1.55
N THR A 271 -6.89 17.31 -2.23
CA THR A 271 -7.80 16.33 -1.60
C THR A 271 -7.74 14.95 -2.24
N TYR A 272 -7.37 14.85 -3.53
CA TYR A 272 -7.41 13.58 -4.26
C TYR A 272 -6.38 12.59 -3.72
N ASN A 273 -6.88 11.42 -3.30
CA ASN A 273 -6.11 10.39 -2.61
C ASN A 273 -5.36 10.92 -1.38
N ARG A 274 -5.92 11.95 -0.73
CA ARG A 274 -5.44 12.53 0.53
C ARG A 274 -6.36 12.16 1.68
N LEU A 275 -5.79 12.14 2.88
CA LEU A 275 -6.52 11.98 4.12
C LEU A 275 -7.18 13.32 4.50
N SER A 276 -8.29 13.66 3.82
CA SER A 276 -9.01 14.94 4.01
C SER A 276 -9.82 14.94 5.29
N VAL A 277 -10.42 13.81 5.64
CA VAL A 277 -11.10 13.55 6.91
C VAL A 277 -10.58 12.22 7.43
N CYS A 278 -9.95 12.26 8.57
CA CYS A 278 -9.68 11.08 9.37
C CYS A 278 -10.44 11.28 10.67
N GLU A 279 -11.57 10.62 10.79
CA GLU A 279 -12.21 10.56 12.09
C GLU A 279 -11.19 10.02 13.11
N PRO A 280 -11.12 10.61 14.30
CA PRO A 280 -10.29 10.04 15.32
C PRO A 280 -10.63 8.57 15.42
N SER A 281 -9.61 7.77 15.26
CA SER A 281 -9.68 6.31 15.24
C SER A 281 -10.71 5.82 16.23
N PRO A 282 -11.62 4.89 15.85
CA PRO A 282 -12.61 4.38 16.76
C PRO A 282 -11.95 3.99 18.06
N VAL A 283 -12.39 4.64 19.13
CA VAL A 283 -11.87 4.43 20.49
C VAL A 283 -12.16 2.96 20.85
N ARG A 284 -11.24 2.34 21.58
CA ARG A 284 -11.49 1.02 22.15
C ARG A 284 -12.83 1.04 22.91
N THR A 285 -13.69 0.10 22.62
CA THR A 285 -14.92 -0.13 23.37
C THR A 285 -14.60 -1.01 24.59
N PRO A 286 -15.45 -1.07 25.63
CA PRO A 286 -15.23 -1.99 26.75
C PRO A 286 -15.07 -3.46 26.31
N ARG A 287 -15.80 -3.84 25.26
CA ARG A 287 -15.71 -5.13 24.58
C ARG A 287 -16.06 -4.88 23.10
N ALA A 288 -15.22 -5.37 22.19
CA ALA A 288 -15.46 -5.29 20.76
C ALA A 288 -16.16 -6.56 20.23
N VAL A 289 -15.61 -7.72 20.53
CA VAL A 289 -16.26 -9.00 20.20
C VAL A 289 -17.39 -9.27 21.17
N ASN A 290 -18.54 -9.68 20.64
CA ASN A 290 -19.74 -9.94 21.45
C ASN A 290 -19.48 -11.07 22.48
N PRO A 291 -19.57 -10.82 23.78
CA PRO A 291 -19.29 -11.81 24.79
C PRO A 291 -20.32 -12.93 24.89
N ARG A 292 -21.42 -12.85 24.14
CA ARG A 292 -22.46 -13.90 24.08
C ARG A 292 -22.17 -14.99 23.06
N ILE A 293 -21.12 -14.84 22.24
CA ILE A 293 -20.72 -15.87 21.28
C ILE A 293 -20.28 -17.11 22.04
N ASP A 294 -20.84 -18.26 21.67
CA ASP A 294 -20.34 -19.55 22.10
C ASP A 294 -19.09 -19.91 21.30
N THR A 295 -17.93 -19.40 21.76
CA THR A 295 -16.64 -19.59 21.10
C THR A 295 -16.22 -21.06 21.05
N ALA A 296 -16.65 -21.88 22.01
CA ALA A 296 -16.38 -23.32 22.02
C ALA A 296 -17.14 -24.03 20.88
N SER A 297 -18.42 -23.65 20.66
CA SER A 297 -19.18 -24.17 19.52
C SER A 297 -18.55 -23.74 18.18
N VAL A 298 -18.12 -22.48 18.04
CA VAL A 298 -17.44 -22.00 16.82
C VAL A 298 -16.15 -22.77 16.55
N ALA A 299 -15.34 -23.03 17.59
CA ALA A 299 -14.11 -23.81 17.46
C ALA A 299 -14.40 -25.27 17.08
N ALA A 300 -15.46 -25.87 17.66
CA ALA A 300 -15.89 -27.22 17.31
C ALA A 300 -16.38 -27.30 15.85
N ASP A 301 -17.18 -26.34 15.41
CA ASP A 301 -17.65 -26.25 14.02
C ASP A 301 -16.47 -26.11 13.04
N TYR A 302 -15.51 -25.25 13.37
CA TYR A 302 -14.27 -25.07 12.59
C TYR A 302 -13.50 -26.38 12.45
N ALA A 303 -13.34 -27.12 13.54
CA ALA A 303 -12.63 -28.41 13.57
C ALA A 303 -13.41 -29.53 12.83
N GLN A 304 -14.75 -29.56 12.96
CA GLN A 304 -15.61 -30.57 12.31
C GLN A 304 -15.75 -30.37 10.80
N ASN A 305 -15.78 -29.13 10.34
CA ASN A 305 -15.85 -28.79 8.94
C ASN A 305 -14.44 -28.67 8.32
N ALA A 306 -13.61 -29.71 8.51
CA ALA A 306 -12.29 -29.74 7.92
C ALA A 306 -12.35 -29.54 6.40
N PRO A 307 -11.47 -28.68 5.84
CA PRO A 307 -10.23 -28.17 6.43
C PRO A 307 -10.36 -26.87 7.28
N GLY A 308 -11.54 -26.51 7.73
CA GLY A 308 -11.79 -25.43 8.69
C GLY A 308 -12.65 -24.31 8.12
N ILE A 309 -13.96 -24.35 8.44
CA ILE A 309 -14.92 -23.28 8.11
C ILE A 309 -15.91 -23.16 9.27
N ALA A 310 -16.06 -21.96 9.83
CA ALA A 310 -17.10 -21.63 10.79
C ALA A 310 -17.64 -20.22 10.52
N TYR A 311 -18.88 -19.95 10.91
CA TYR A 311 -19.43 -18.61 10.90
C TYR A 311 -20.38 -18.40 12.07
N VAL A 312 -20.52 -17.14 12.50
CA VAL A 312 -21.43 -16.78 13.60
C VAL A 312 -22.00 -15.38 13.36
N ASP A 313 -23.26 -15.22 13.75
CA ASP A 313 -23.97 -13.94 13.71
C ASP A 313 -23.69 -13.13 14.99
N ASP A 314 -24.01 -11.84 14.94
CA ASP A 314 -23.83 -10.90 16.05
C ASP A 314 -22.39 -10.89 16.59
N PHE A 315 -21.42 -10.88 15.66
CA PHE A 315 -19.99 -10.97 15.94
C PHE A 315 -19.47 -9.87 16.86
N LEU A 316 -19.79 -8.62 16.53
CA LEU A 316 -19.37 -7.45 17.29
C LEU A 316 -20.46 -7.00 18.25
N THR A 317 -20.06 -6.37 19.34
CA THR A 317 -20.99 -5.57 20.14
C THR A 317 -21.58 -4.44 19.28
N GLN A 318 -22.78 -3.98 19.62
CA GLN A 318 -23.44 -2.89 18.88
C GLN A 318 -22.54 -1.64 18.81
N ALA A 319 -21.90 -1.28 19.94
CA ALA A 319 -20.99 -0.13 19.99
C ALA A 319 -19.79 -0.27 19.04
N ALA A 320 -19.18 -1.46 18.98
CA ALA A 320 -18.05 -1.70 18.08
C ALA A 320 -18.48 -1.69 16.60
N LEU A 321 -19.65 -2.25 16.28
CA LEU A 321 -20.20 -2.24 14.94
C LEU A 321 -20.49 -0.81 14.46
N GLU A 322 -21.14 0.00 15.28
CA GLU A 322 -21.44 1.41 14.99
C GLU A 322 -20.17 2.23 14.76
N GLU A 323 -19.17 2.07 15.63
CA GLU A 323 -17.89 2.75 15.51
C GLU A 323 -17.15 2.36 14.23
N LEU A 324 -17.10 1.07 13.85
CA LEU A 324 -16.48 0.64 12.61
C LEU A 324 -17.24 1.14 11.38
N ARG A 325 -18.58 1.12 11.44
CA ARG A 325 -19.41 1.63 10.36
C ARG A 325 -19.18 3.13 10.17
N ARG A 326 -19.19 3.91 11.26
CA ARG A 326 -18.89 5.32 11.24
C ARG A 326 -17.49 5.59 10.65
N PHE A 327 -16.47 4.87 11.10
CA PHE A 327 -15.11 4.98 10.54
C PHE A 327 -15.08 4.72 9.03
N CYS A 328 -15.73 3.67 8.56
CA CYS A 328 -15.77 3.31 7.15
C CYS A 328 -16.57 4.30 6.28
N LEU A 329 -17.56 5.00 6.84
CA LEU A 329 -18.33 6.02 6.13
C LEU A 329 -17.64 7.38 6.15
N GLU A 330 -17.04 7.77 7.28
CA GLU A 330 -16.57 9.14 7.51
C GLU A 330 -15.09 9.34 7.18
N SER A 331 -14.25 8.29 7.25
CA SER A 331 -12.81 8.45 6.96
C SER A 331 -12.49 8.32 5.47
N THR A 332 -11.71 9.26 4.94
CA THR A 332 -11.30 9.28 3.52
C THR A 332 -10.08 8.39 3.29
N VAL A 333 -10.20 7.09 3.61
CA VAL A 333 -9.11 6.08 3.58
C VAL A 333 -9.20 5.11 2.39
N TRP A 334 -10.14 5.31 1.48
CA TRP A 334 -10.42 4.43 0.34
C TRP A 334 -9.53 4.75 -0.86
N PHE A 335 -8.22 4.52 -0.72
CA PHE A 335 -7.21 4.97 -1.68
C PHE A 335 -6.96 3.99 -2.81
N GLN A 336 -7.23 2.69 -2.62
CA GLN A 336 -6.94 1.67 -3.61
C GLN A 336 -8.14 1.46 -4.54
N TYR A 337 -7.97 1.77 -5.84
CA TYR A 337 -9.02 1.73 -6.87
C TYR A 337 -8.61 0.95 -8.13
N ARG A 338 -7.48 0.22 -8.08
CA ARG A 338 -6.89 -0.46 -9.25
C ARG A 338 -7.43 -1.88 -9.45
N TYR A 339 -8.64 -2.14 -9.01
CA TYR A 339 -9.27 -3.45 -9.14
C TYR A 339 -10.17 -3.50 -10.36
N GLY A 340 -10.01 -4.53 -11.21
CA GLY A 340 -10.75 -4.69 -12.47
C GLY A 340 -12.27 -4.64 -12.30
N ASN A 341 -12.79 -5.07 -11.14
CA ASN A 341 -14.21 -5.05 -10.81
C ASN A 341 -14.68 -3.73 -10.16
N GLY A 342 -13.80 -2.72 -10.02
CA GLY A 342 -14.15 -1.35 -9.62
C GLY A 342 -14.49 -1.14 -8.15
N TYR A 343 -14.34 -2.12 -7.27
CA TYR A 343 -14.43 -1.90 -5.83
C TYR A 343 -13.23 -1.10 -5.31
N LEU A 344 -13.42 -0.43 -4.18
CA LEU A 344 -12.37 0.36 -3.54
C LEU A 344 -11.82 -0.39 -2.33
N GLY A 345 -10.50 -0.33 -2.17
CA GLY A 345 -9.79 -0.91 -1.04
C GLY A 345 -9.26 0.13 -0.06
N ALA A 346 -9.31 -0.20 1.21
CA ALA A 346 -8.63 0.49 2.30
C ALA A 346 -7.74 -0.51 3.03
N PHE A 347 -6.45 -0.22 3.14
CA PHE A 347 -5.45 -1.13 3.72
C PHE A 347 -4.86 -0.55 4.99
N PHE A 348 -4.54 -1.41 5.96
CA PHE A 348 -4.09 -0.94 7.25
C PHE A 348 -2.69 -0.30 7.24
N ASP A 349 -1.87 -0.61 6.26
CA ASP A 349 -0.60 0.06 6.01
C ASP A 349 -0.74 1.36 5.19
N ASP A 350 -1.99 1.76 4.87
CA ASP A 350 -2.32 2.96 4.08
C ASP A 350 -3.61 3.64 4.62
N GLY A 351 -3.77 3.73 5.94
CA GLY A 351 -4.81 4.50 6.62
C GLY A 351 -5.95 3.71 7.24
N PHE A 352 -6.15 2.45 6.88
CA PHE A 352 -7.19 1.60 7.47
C PHE A 352 -6.69 0.95 8.75
N ALA A 353 -6.28 1.78 9.72
CA ALA A 353 -5.71 1.33 10.98
C ALA A 353 -6.39 2.06 12.14
N SER A 354 -6.84 1.30 13.15
CA SER A 354 -7.43 1.86 14.35
C SER A 354 -7.20 0.97 15.57
N PRO A 355 -7.16 1.54 16.81
CA PRO A 355 -7.08 0.76 18.03
C PRO A 355 -8.20 -0.26 18.20
N LEU A 356 -9.38 -0.02 17.61
CA LEU A 356 -10.51 -0.95 17.67
C LEU A 356 -10.24 -2.22 16.84
N PHE A 357 -9.58 -2.12 15.68
CA PHE A 357 -9.18 -3.32 14.92
C PHE A 357 -8.16 -4.17 15.69
N TYR A 358 -7.21 -3.55 16.36
CA TYR A 358 -6.29 -4.25 17.23
C TYR A 358 -7.03 -4.96 18.37
N GLN A 359 -7.98 -4.27 19.01
CA GLN A 359 -8.81 -4.84 20.08
C GLN A 359 -9.60 -6.05 19.57
N ILE A 360 -10.27 -5.95 18.42
CA ILE A 360 -10.99 -7.07 17.80
C ILE A 360 -10.06 -8.25 17.57
N SER A 361 -8.87 -7.98 17.02
CA SER A 361 -7.88 -9.02 16.75
C SER A 361 -7.47 -9.78 18.02
N GLU A 362 -7.14 -9.07 19.09
CA GLU A 362 -6.68 -9.68 20.33
C GLU A 362 -7.83 -10.38 21.09
N GLU A 363 -9.04 -9.82 21.07
CA GLU A 363 -10.20 -10.46 21.66
C GLU A 363 -10.55 -11.78 20.94
N LEU A 364 -10.47 -11.81 19.58
CA LEU A 364 -10.65 -13.05 18.80
C LEU A 364 -9.62 -14.13 19.18
N ARG A 365 -8.34 -13.76 19.17
CA ARG A 365 -7.25 -14.68 19.50
C ARG A 365 -7.37 -15.25 20.90
N THR A 366 -7.77 -14.41 21.85
CA THR A 366 -7.95 -14.80 23.25
C THR A 366 -9.19 -15.69 23.43
N ALA A 367 -10.26 -15.41 22.68
CA ALA A 367 -11.53 -16.11 22.81
C ALA A 367 -11.55 -17.49 22.11
N MET A 368 -10.72 -17.68 21.07
CA MET A 368 -10.68 -18.91 20.26
C MET A 368 -9.24 -19.38 20.02
N PRO A 369 -8.48 -19.71 21.08
CA PRO A 369 -7.09 -20.12 20.95
C PRO A 369 -6.91 -21.42 20.14
N GLU A 370 -7.94 -22.27 20.05
CA GLU A 370 -7.94 -23.50 19.25
C GLU A 370 -7.87 -23.22 17.74
N ILE A 371 -8.40 -22.08 17.28
CA ILE A 371 -8.35 -21.66 15.87
C ILE A 371 -7.11 -20.82 15.60
N PHE A 372 -6.87 -19.83 16.43
CA PHE A 372 -5.82 -18.84 16.18
C PHE A 372 -4.45 -19.25 16.74
N GLY A 373 -4.38 -19.99 17.83
CA GLY A 373 -3.13 -20.45 18.44
C GLY A 373 -2.14 -19.30 18.66
N SER A 374 -0.95 -19.46 18.10
CA SER A 374 0.11 -18.44 18.10
C SER A 374 0.02 -17.45 16.92
N HIS A 375 -0.95 -17.59 16.02
CA HIS A 375 -1.07 -16.75 14.85
C HIS A 375 -1.43 -15.32 15.23
N THR A 376 -0.55 -14.37 14.90
CA THR A 376 -0.80 -12.94 15.07
C THR A 376 -1.39 -12.35 13.79
N LEU A 377 -2.07 -11.19 13.91
CA LEU A 377 -2.59 -10.45 12.77
C LEU A 377 -1.44 -10.06 11.82
N ARG A 378 -1.60 -10.37 10.55
CA ARG A 378 -0.59 -10.09 9.50
C ARG A 378 -1.06 -9.07 8.49
N LYS A 379 -2.35 -9.08 8.14
CA LYS A 379 -2.97 -8.17 7.19
C LYS A 379 -4.38 -7.82 7.63
N LEU A 380 -4.77 -6.61 7.28
CA LEU A 380 -6.13 -6.09 7.48
C LEU A 380 -6.46 -5.18 6.31
N TRP A 381 -7.63 -5.36 5.74
CA TRP A 381 -8.19 -4.46 4.72
C TRP A 381 -9.70 -4.47 4.75
N ALA A 382 -10.27 -3.47 4.09
CA ALA A 382 -11.68 -3.49 3.73
C ALA A 382 -11.86 -3.23 2.25
N PHE A 383 -12.92 -3.80 1.69
CA PHE A 383 -13.40 -3.50 0.35
C PHE A 383 -14.80 -2.91 0.42
N LYS A 384 -15.00 -1.82 -0.33
CA LYS A 384 -16.29 -1.13 -0.48
C LYS A 384 -16.77 -1.26 -1.93
N TYR A 385 -17.94 -1.84 -2.09
CA TYR A 385 -18.48 -2.21 -3.39
C TYR A 385 -19.60 -1.27 -3.81
N ASP A 386 -19.60 -0.89 -5.08
CA ASP A 386 -20.71 -0.24 -5.73
C ASP A 386 -21.75 -1.29 -6.14
N SER A 387 -23.05 -0.96 -6.04
CA SER A 387 -24.17 -1.86 -6.41
C SER A 387 -24.17 -2.28 -7.87
N ARG A 388 -23.37 -1.63 -8.73
CA ARG A 388 -23.26 -1.90 -10.17
C ARG A 388 -22.13 -2.85 -10.54
N LEU A 389 -21.39 -3.36 -9.55
CA LEU A 389 -20.16 -4.11 -9.75
C LEU A 389 -20.32 -5.57 -9.29
N SER A 390 -19.58 -6.46 -9.91
CA SER A 390 -19.48 -7.86 -9.49
C SER A 390 -18.61 -8.03 -8.24
N GLY A 391 -18.72 -9.19 -7.59
CA GLY A 391 -17.88 -9.56 -6.46
C GLY A 391 -16.42 -9.85 -6.81
N ILE A 392 -15.64 -10.30 -5.84
CA ILE A 392 -14.24 -10.72 -6.03
C ILE A 392 -14.21 -12.11 -6.66
N PRO A 393 -13.45 -12.31 -7.76
CA PRO A 393 -13.22 -13.62 -8.35
C PRO A 393 -12.62 -14.62 -7.36
N MET A 394 -12.70 -15.91 -7.70
CA MET A 394 -12.13 -16.98 -6.90
C MET A 394 -10.62 -16.79 -6.69
N HIS A 395 -10.18 -16.99 -5.44
CA HIS A 395 -8.79 -16.95 -5.02
C HIS A 395 -8.61 -17.67 -3.67
N ALA A 396 -7.36 -17.86 -3.26
CA ALA A 396 -6.99 -18.17 -1.89
C ALA A 396 -6.03 -17.11 -1.36
N ASP A 397 -5.92 -16.99 -0.03
CA ASP A 397 -5.06 -15.99 0.62
C ASP A 397 -3.78 -16.62 1.19
N PHE A 398 -2.80 -15.78 1.52
CA PHE A 398 -1.45 -16.18 1.95
C PHE A 398 -1.26 -16.25 3.48
N ALA A 399 -2.28 -16.63 4.22
CA ALA A 399 -2.28 -16.69 5.69
C ALA A 399 -2.64 -18.09 6.21
N ALA A 400 -2.64 -18.28 7.53
CA ALA A 400 -3.13 -19.50 8.15
C ALA A 400 -4.66 -19.45 8.36
N VAL A 401 -5.15 -18.34 8.91
CA VAL A 401 -6.58 -18.14 9.20
C VAL A 401 -7.07 -16.86 8.56
N ASN A 402 -8.20 -16.96 7.89
CA ASN A 402 -8.94 -15.85 7.29
C ASN A 402 -10.18 -15.55 8.10
N VAL A 403 -10.39 -14.27 8.41
CA VAL A 403 -11.57 -13.75 9.09
C VAL A 403 -12.21 -12.69 8.23
N ASN A 404 -13.43 -12.93 7.78
CA ASN A 404 -14.23 -12.00 7.00
C ASN A 404 -15.49 -11.62 7.75
N PHE A 405 -15.84 -10.32 7.81
CA PHE A 405 -17.11 -9.88 8.37
C PHE A 405 -17.67 -8.67 7.65
N TRP A 406 -18.97 -8.45 7.79
CA TRP A 406 -19.71 -7.43 7.07
C TRP A 406 -20.40 -6.46 8.04
N ILE A 407 -20.43 -5.18 7.65
CA ILE A 407 -20.92 -4.10 8.52
C ILE A 407 -22.01 -3.22 7.89
N THR A 408 -22.37 -3.46 6.62
CA THR A 408 -23.48 -2.74 5.97
C THR A 408 -24.80 -3.33 6.45
N PRO A 409 -25.85 -2.54 6.78
CA PRO A 409 -27.13 -3.06 7.25
C PRO A 409 -27.80 -4.05 6.29
N ASP A 410 -28.54 -5.00 6.85
CA ASP A 410 -29.19 -6.07 6.08
C ASP A 410 -30.23 -5.54 5.09
N ASP A 411 -30.92 -4.45 5.43
CA ASP A 411 -31.93 -3.81 4.55
C ASP A 411 -31.31 -3.17 3.31
N SER A 412 -30.00 -3.00 3.27
CA SER A 412 -29.26 -2.58 2.07
C SER A 412 -29.09 -3.70 1.06
N ASN A 413 -29.15 -4.98 1.47
CA ASN A 413 -29.09 -6.13 0.58
C ASN A 413 -30.49 -6.45 0.03
N LEU A 414 -30.65 -6.38 -1.28
CA LEU A 414 -31.93 -6.62 -1.95
C LEU A 414 -32.24 -8.11 -2.13
N GLU A 415 -31.22 -8.97 -2.03
CA GLU A 415 -31.34 -10.43 -2.12
C GLU A 415 -30.66 -11.09 -0.92
N PRO A 416 -31.42 -11.49 0.11
CA PRO A 416 -30.87 -12.01 1.37
C PRO A 416 -29.89 -13.18 1.23
N ASP A 417 -30.03 -14.00 0.19
CA ASP A 417 -29.17 -15.16 -0.05
C ASP A 417 -27.92 -14.82 -0.88
N SER A 418 -27.77 -13.57 -1.31
CA SER A 418 -26.63 -13.07 -2.11
C SER A 418 -25.62 -12.30 -1.26
N GLY A 419 -24.55 -11.82 -1.89
CA GLY A 419 -23.60 -10.87 -1.31
C GLY A 419 -22.65 -11.43 -0.24
N GLY A 420 -22.70 -12.73 0.02
CA GLY A 420 -21.87 -13.42 0.99
C GLY A 420 -20.57 -13.99 0.41
N LEU A 421 -20.13 -15.13 0.95
CA LEU A 421 -18.96 -15.88 0.48
C LEU A 421 -19.37 -17.28 -0.01
N GLU A 422 -18.70 -17.73 -1.06
CA GLU A 422 -18.66 -19.13 -1.45
C GLU A 422 -17.25 -19.66 -1.17
N ILE A 423 -17.13 -20.76 -0.40
CA ILE A 423 -15.85 -21.32 0.04
C ILE A 423 -15.83 -22.80 -0.37
N TRP A 424 -14.75 -23.25 -1.03
CA TRP A 424 -14.56 -24.63 -1.45
C TRP A 424 -13.79 -25.44 -0.41
N ASP A 425 -14.10 -26.73 -0.30
CA ASP A 425 -13.53 -27.68 0.68
C ASP A 425 -12.14 -28.20 0.31
N LYS A 426 -11.42 -27.51 -0.58
CA LYS A 426 -10.07 -27.90 -1.02
C LYS A 426 -9.10 -26.74 -0.84
N GLU A 427 -7.97 -27.07 -0.23
CA GLU A 427 -6.84 -26.15 -0.07
C GLU A 427 -6.10 -25.96 -1.38
N ALA A 428 -5.58 -24.75 -1.59
CA ALA A 428 -4.67 -24.50 -2.70
C ALA A 428 -3.38 -25.32 -2.53
N PRO A 429 -2.90 -26.02 -3.59
CA PRO A 429 -1.71 -26.83 -3.50
C PRO A 429 -0.50 -26.07 -2.97
N ALA A 430 0.31 -26.73 -2.13
CA ALA A 430 1.48 -26.12 -1.49
C ALA A 430 2.55 -25.65 -2.47
N ASP A 431 2.64 -26.30 -3.64
CA ASP A 431 3.57 -25.99 -4.72
C ASP A 431 3.09 -24.87 -5.66
N TRP A 432 1.89 -24.33 -5.44
CA TRP A 432 1.40 -23.20 -6.23
C TRP A 432 1.96 -21.89 -5.72
N ASP A 433 2.48 -21.08 -6.63
CA ASP A 433 2.86 -19.69 -6.32
C ASP A 433 1.62 -18.78 -6.17
N PHE A 434 1.86 -17.58 -5.65
CA PHE A 434 0.81 -16.59 -5.40
C PHE A 434 -0.04 -16.30 -6.65
N SER A 435 0.58 -16.14 -7.81
CA SER A 435 -0.15 -15.85 -9.05
C SER A 435 -1.15 -16.96 -9.39
N LYS A 436 -0.73 -18.22 -9.22
CA LYS A 436 -1.54 -19.37 -9.58
C LYS A 436 -2.76 -19.59 -8.69
N TYR A 437 -2.63 -19.37 -7.36
CA TYR A 437 -3.77 -19.54 -6.44
C TYR A 437 -4.57 -18.27 -6.19
N ASN A 438 -4.13 -17.13 -6.73
CA ASN A 438 -4.81 -15.85 -6.49
C ASN A 438 -5.33 -15.17 -7.76
N THR A 439 -4.75 -15.45 -8.94
CA THR A 439 -5.14 -14.78 -10.18
C THR A 439 -5.47 -15.71 -11.34
N ASP A 440 -5.01 -16.98 -11.35
CA ASP A 440 -5.32 -17.95 -12.42
C ASP A 440 -6.60 -18.73 -12.12
N GLU A 441 -7.76 -18.06 -12.28
CA GLU A 441 -9.07 -18.67 -12.02
C GLU A 441 -9.31 -19.94 -12.84
N ALA A 442 -8.80 -20.02 -14.07
CA ALA A 442 -8.95 -21.19 -14.91
C ALA A 442 -8.20 -22.42 -14.34
N ALA A 443 -7.00 -22.20 -13.79
CA ALA A 443 -6.26 -23.27 -13.12
C ALA A 443 -6.97 -23.72 -11.83
N MET A 444 -7.46 -22.77 -11.04
CA MET A 444 -8.22 -23.06 -9.80
C MET A 444 -9.47 -23.88 -10.07
N ARG A 445 -10.28 -23.48 -11.06
CA ARG A 445 -11.51 -24.22 -11.43
C ARG A 445 -11.21 -25.63 -11.96
N ARG A 446 -10.16 -25.81 -12.78
CA ARG A 446 -9.72 -27.16 -13.23
C ARG A 446 -9.31 -28.03 -12.05
N PHE A 447 -8.55 -27.47 -11.12
CA PHE A 447 -8.13 -28.21 -9.92
C PHE A 447 -9.32 -28.63 -9.07
N LEU A 448 -10.23 -27.71 -8.72
CA LEU A 448 -11.41 -27.99 -7.92
C LEU A 448 -12.30 -29.05 -8.58
N SER A 449 -12.49 -28.98 -9.89
CA SER A 449 -13.24 -29.99 -10.67
C SER A 449 -12.58 -31.36 -10.59
N ALA A 450 -11.26 -31.43 -10.78
CA ALA A 450 -10.49 -32.68 -10.72
C ALA A 450 -10.51 -33.33 -9.32
N GLN A 451 -10.64 -32.52 -8.26
CA GLN A 451 -10.73 -32.95 -6.86
C GLN A 451 -12.17 -33.23 -6.39
N ASN A 452 -13.17 -33.11 -7.26
CA ASN A 452 -14.59 -33.20 -6.90
C ASN A 452 -14.94 -32.28 -5.71
N ALA A 453 -14.42 -31.06 -5.70
CA ALA A 453 -14.59 -30.11 -4.63
C ALA A 453 -16.06 -29.73 -4.43
N ARG A 454 -16.46 -29.56 -3.19
CA ARG A 454 -17.77 -29.03 -2.80
C ARG A 454 -17.61 -27.63 -2.28
N SER A 455 -18.60 -26.78 -2.51
CA SER A 455 -18.62 -25.43 -1.94
C SER A 455 -19.70 -25.28 -0.89
N VAL A 456 -19.45 -24.38 0.05
CA VAL A 456 -20.42 -23.89 1.03
C VAL A 456 -20.69 -22.43 0.71
N LYS A 457 -21.97 -22.09 0.52
CA LYS A 457 -22.40 -20.69 0.37
C LYS A 457 -22.85 -20.15 1.71
N ILE A 458 -22.21 -19.09 2.16
CA ILE A 458 -22.54 -18.39 3.41
C ILE A 458 -23.17 -17.05 3.00
N PRO A 459 -24.50 -16.89 3.18
CA PRO A 459 -25.20 -15.66 2.79
C PRO A 459 -24.69 -14.46 3.57
N TYR A 460 -24.80 -13.29 2.94
CA TYR A 460 -24.54 -12.02 3.60
C TYR A 460 -25.48 -11.82 4.81
N ARG A 461 -24.91 -11.33 5.90
CA ARG A 461 -25.63 -10.75 7.03
C ARG A 461 -24.78 -9.70 7.72
N CYS A 462 -25.36 -8.56 8.04
CA CYS A 462 -24.69 -7.54 8.84
C CYS A 462 -24.25 -8.15 10.17
N ASN A 463 -23.00 -7.85 10.58
CA ASN A 463 -22.40 -8.37 11.81
C ASN A 463 -22.23 -9.90 11.85
N ARG A 464 -22.22 -10.59 10.70
CA ARG A 464 -21.79 -11.98 10.58
C ARG A 464 -20.28 -12.01 10.34
N VAL A 465 -19.58 -12.88 11.06
CA VAL A 465 -18.18 -13.22 10.80
C VAL A 465 -18.08 -14.63 10.23
N VAL A 466 -17.19 -14.80 9.25
CA VAL A 466 -16.79 -16.08 8.68
C VAL A 466 -15.31 -16.28 8.99
N ILE A 467 -14.97 -17.40 9.60
CA ILE A 467 -13.61 -17.79 9.97
C ILE A 467 -13.28 -19.06 9.20
N PHE A 468 -12.21 -19.05 8.43
CA PHE A 468 -11.85 -20.22 7.64
C PHE A 468 -10.34 -20.37 7.44
N ASN A 469 -9.92 -21.58 7.09
CA ASN A 469 -8.54 -21.84 6.68
C ASN A 469 -8.23 -21.02 5.41
N SER A 470 -7.23 -20.19 5.48
CA SER A 470 -6.90 -19.21 4.44
C SER A 470 -6.46 -19.84 3.11
N ASP A 471 -6.01 -21.10 3.13
CA ASP A 471 -5.64 -21.87 1.94
C ASP A 471 -6.85 -22.32 1.10
N LEU A 472 -8.09 -22.18 1.64
CA LEU A 472 -9.30 -22.54 0.91
C LEU A 472 -9.61 -21.54 -0.18
N PHE A 473 -9.94 -22.05 -1.37
CA PHE A 473 -10.46 -21.18 -2.42
C PHE A 473 -11.80 -20.60 -2.02
N HIS A 474 -11.95 -19.31 -2.26
CA HIS A 474 -13.17 -18.59 -1.95
C HIS A 474 -13.44 -17.46 -2.94
N ALA A 475 -14.70 -17.08 -3.06
CA ALA A 475 -15.15 -15.98 -3.91
C ALA A 475 -16.23 -15.17 -3.21
N THR A 476 -16.37 -13.89 -3.55
CA THR A 476 -17.54 -13.11 -3.16
C THR A 476 -18.67 -13.44 -4.13
N GLY A 477 -19.82 -13.80 -3.60
CA GLY A 477 -21.03 -14.05 -4.41
C GLY A 477 -21.56 -12.80 -5.11
N ASP A 478 -22.61 -12.96 -5.93
CA ASP A 478 -23.27 -11.85 -6.59
C ASP A 478 -23.72 -10.79 -5.59
N LEU A 479 -23.66 -9.52 -6.02
CA LEU A 479 -23.94 -8.36 -5.17
C LEU A 479 -25.20 -7.67 -5.66
N HIS A 480 -26.23 -7.63 -4.81
CA HIS A 480 -27.52 -6.99 -5.09
C HIS A 480 -27.88 -6.01 -3.98
N PHE A 481 -27.12 -4.91 -3.90
CA PHE A 481 -27.29 -3.89 -2.85
C PHE A 481 -28.01 -2.66 -3.40
N ARG A 482 -28.73 -1.95 -2.52
CA ARG A 482 -29.37 -0.67 -2.85
C ARG A 482 -28.34 0.33 -3.34
N PRO A 483 -28.67 1.18 -4.33
CA PRO A 483 -27.85 2.33 -4.69
C PRO A 483 -27.68 3.30 -3.52
N GLY A 484 -26.60 4.07 -3.55
CA GLY A 484 -26.29 5.12 -2.58
C GLY A 484 -25.11 4.79 -1.66
N TYR A 485 -24.45 5.83 -1.19
CA TYR A 485 -23.17 5.75 -0.49
C TYR A 485 -23.22 4.87 0.76
N GLU A 486 -24.25 5.03 1.60
CA GLU A 486 -24.40 4.30 2.86
C GLU A 486 -24.79 2.84 2.67
N ASN A 487 -25.33 2.48 1.49
CA ASN A 487 -25.72 1.13 1.13
C ASN A 487 -24.59 0.33 0.47
N ARG A 488 -23.45 0.95 0.17
CA ARG A 488 -22.31 0.26 -0.39
C ARG A 488 -21.88 -0.87 0.54
N ARG A 489 -21.80 -2.10 0.02
CA ARG A 489 -21.37 -3.25 0.82
C ARG A 489 -19.93 -3.05 1.28
N VAL A 490 -19.68 -3.16 2.58
CA VAL A 490 -18.36 -3.14 3.18
C VAL A 490 -18.02 -4.51 3.74
N ASN A 491 -16.95 -5.10 3.22
CA ASN A 491 -16.32 -6.32 3.72
C ASN A 491 -15.01 -5.97 4.41
N ILE A 492 -14.79 -6.50 5.60
CA ILE A 492 -13.52 -6.36 6.33
C ILE A 492 -12.88 -7.74 6.42
N THR A 493 -11.60 -7.81 6.06
CA THR A 493 -10.81 -9.05 6.08
C THR A 493 -9.61 -8.88 6.99
N MET A 494 -9.42 -9.84 7.88
CA MET A 494 -8.27 -9.95 8.78
C MET A 494 -7.55 -11.28 8.54
N LEU A 495 -6.26 -11.24 8.23
CA LEU A 495 -5.45 -12.43 7.99
C LEU A 495 -4.46 -12.66 9.14
N TYR A 496 -4.44 -13.89 9.65
CA TYR A 496 -3.60 -14.29 10.77
C TYR A 496 -2.59 -15.37 10.38
N GLY A 497 -1.39 -15.25 10.92
CA GLY A 497 -0.32 -16.21 10.69
C GLY A 497 0.24 -16.21 9.27
N LYS A 498 1.02 -17.22 8.96
CA LYS A 498 1.54 -17.48 7.60
C LYS A 498 0.85 -18.73 7.06
N ARG A 499 0.81 -18.87 5.75
CA ARG A 499 0.33 -20.07 5.08
C ARG A 499 1.02 -21.30 5.67
N GLN A 500 0.25 -22.34 6.01
CA GLN A 500 0.79 -23.51 6.73
C GLN A 500 1.70 -24.38 5.87
N ASN A 501 1.54 -24.29 4.56
CA ASN A 501 2.25 -25.09 3.56
C ASN A 501 3.28 -24.30 2.74
N ALA A 502 3.70 -23.11 3.22
CA ALA A 502 4.68 -22.26 2.54
C ALA A 502 6.09 -22.37 3.16
#